data_ee9d63310f8dfe599a41eba5db02fbc1
#
_entry.id   ee9d63310f8dfe599a41eba5db02fbc1
#
_cell.length_a   1.000
_cell.length_b   1.000
_cell.length_c   1.000
_cell.angle_alpha   90.00
_cell.angle_beta   90.00
_cell.angle_gamma   90.00
#
_symmetry.space_group_name_H-M   'P 1'
#
loop_
_entity.id
_entity.type
_entity.pdbx_description
1 polymer ?
#
loop_
_entity_poly.entity_id
_entity_poly.type
_entity_poly.pdbx_seq_one_letter_code
_entity_poly.pdbx_strand_id
1 'polypeptide(L)'
;MVTGLTLVEINQTFEARILLEPFIINNYMNRIDRNALIDIQKTSEQLIQTVPSAKTPEEFCYLDDKLHRLLNKACPNKFFNDMLDHIYDQNQRIRLFSGQDIWERHIEAAREHIELIRYILNDQKEEASAAITLHLIKSKEAAVNSLFQK
;
A
#
# COMPACT_ATOMS: atom_id res chain seq x y z
N MET A 1 4.91 28.58 4.75
CA MET A 1 3.63 27.91 4.88
C MET A 1 3.72 26.51 4.32
N VAL A 2 3.35 25.56 5.10
CA VAL A 2 3.26 24.20 4.62
C VAL A 2 2.11 24.15 3.63
N THR A 3 2.44 23.87 2.37
CA THR A 3 1.41 23.58 1.40
C THR A 3 0.73 22.29 1.86
N GLY A 4 -0.49 22.40 2.31
CA GLY A 4 -1.31 21.26 2.62
C GLY A 4 -1.44 20.38 1.39
N LEU A 5 -1.62 19.09 1.62
CA LEU A 5 -2.01 18.18 0.58
C LEU A 5 -3.34 18.62 0.00
N THR A 6 -3.38 18.70 -1.31
CA THR A 6 -4.61 19.04 -2.00
C THR A 6 -5.37 17.75 -2.35
N LEU A 7 -6.67 17.86 -2.47
CA LEU A 7 -7.51 16.78 -2.96
C LEU A 7 -7.05 16.32 -4.35
N VAL A 8 -6.57 17.26 -5.17
CA VAL A 8 -6.05 16.96 -6.51
C VAL A 8 -4.83 16.04 -6.43
N GLU A 9 -3.88 16.33 -5.54
CA GLU A 9 -2.68 15.50 -5.38
C GLU A 9 -3.02 14.09 -4.94
N ILE A 10 -3.94 13.93 -3.99
CA ILE A 10 -4.39 12.62 -3.54
C ILE A 10 -5.04 11.87 -4.68
N ASN A 11 -5.97 12.50 -5.40
CA ASN A 11 -6.66 11.86 -6.51
C ASN A 11 -5.70 11.41 -7.61
N GLN A 12 -4.74 12.24 -7.99
CA GLN A 12 -3.78 11.91 -9.04
C GLN A 12 -2.83 10.79 -8.63
N THR A 13 -2.37 10.81 -7.39
CA THR A 13 -1.49 9.77 -6.85
C THR A 13 -2.18 8.41 -6.90
N PHE A 14 -3.41 8.32 -6.41
CA PHE A 14 -4.14 7.06 -6.38
C PHE A 14 -4.64 6.64 -7.77
N GLU A 15 -4.98 7.57 -8.64
CA GLU A 15 -5.34 7.25 -10.04
C GLU A 15 -4.19 6.49 -10.71
N ALA A 16 -2.96 6.99 -10.56
CA ALA A 16 -1.78 6.34 -11.12
C ALA A 16 -1.54 4.96 -10.49
N ARG A 17 -1.66 4.84 -9.18
CA ARG A 17 -1.47 3.58 -8.47
C ARG A 17 -2.51 2.54 -8.87
N ILE A 18 -3.78 2.93 -8.95
CA ILE A 18 -4.88 2.04 -9.33
C ILE A 18 -4.72 1.54 -10.77
N LEU A 19 -4.10 2.32 -11.63
CA LEU A 19 -3.78 1.89 -12.98
C LEU A 19 -2.57 0.95 -13.02
N LEU A 20 -1.48 1.32 -12.34
CA LEU A 20 -0.19 0.66 -12.52
C LEU A 20 0.00 -0.58 -11.64
N GLU A 21 -0.46 -0.58 -10.39
CA GLU A 21 -0.22 -1.71 -9.51
C GLU A 21 -0.98 -2.97 -9.92
N PRO A 22 -2.28 -2.90 -10.28
CA PRO A 22 -2.95 -4.08 -10.83
C PRO A 22 -2.35 -4.56 -12.16
N PHE A 23 -1.88 -3.64 -13.00
CA PHE A 23 -1.17 -3.99 -14.23
C PHE A 23 0.06 -4.83 -13.94
N ILE A 24 0.84 -4.46 -12.91
CA ILE A 24 2.04 -5.21 -12.53
C ILE A 24 1.65 -6.62 -12.06
N ILE A 25 0.62 -6.73 -11.25
CA ILE A 25 0.14 -8.05 -10.80
C ILE A 25 -0.30 -8.89 -11.99
N ASN A 26 -1.09 -8.32 -12.90
CA ASN A 26 -1.61 -9.04 -14.04
C ASN A 26 -0.53 -9.56 -14.99
N ASN A 27 0.62 -8.87 -15.06
CA ASN A 27 1.65 -9.18 -16.04
C ASN A 27 2.93 -9.77 -15.44
N TYR A 28 3.22 -9.49 -14.17
CA TYR A 28 4.53 -9.81 -13.57
C TYR A 28 4.43 -10.44 -12.17
N MET A 29 3.26 -10.94 -11.77
CA MET A 29 3.04 -11.49 -10.43
C MET A 29 4.06 -12.59 -10.08
N ASN A 30 4.39 -13.44 -11.04
CA ASN A 30 5.33 -14.54 -10.82
C ASN A 30 6.79 -14.10 -10.66
N ARG A 31 7.09 -12.83 -10.85
CA ARG A 31 8.43 -12.26 -10.66
C ARG A 31 8.60 -11.63 -9.26
N ILE A 32 7.53 -11.55 -8.47
CA ILE A 32 7.61 -11.01 -7.12
C ILE A 32 8.39 -12.00 -6.24
N ASP A 33 9.31 -11.47 -5.45
CA ASP A 33 10.11 -12.29 -4.52
C ASP A 33 9.19 -12.91 -3.46
N ARG A 34 9.03 -14.23 -3.54
CA ARG A 34 8.13 -14.98 -2.66
C ARG A 34 8.60 -14.98 -1.21
N ASN A 35 9.91 -15.07 -0.98
CA ASN A 35 10.46 -15.07 0.37
C ASN A 35 10.22 -13.70 1.05
N ALA A 36 10.40 -12.63 0.29
CA ALA A 36 10.11 -11.29 0.79
C ALA A 36 8.62 -11.12 1.12
N LEU A 37 7.73 -11.67 0.30
CA LEU A 37 6.29 -11.66 0.58
C LEU A 37 5.95 -12.41 1.87
N ILE A 38 6.53 -13.58 2.06
CA ILE A 38 6.32 -14.39 3.27
C ILE A 38 6.78 -13.63 4.51
N ASP A 39 7.92 -12.96 4.44
CA ASP A 39 8.43 -12.17 5.56
C ASP A 39 7.49 -11.00 5.91
N ILE A 40 7.01 -10.29 4.90
CA ILE A 40 6.05 -9.21 5.11
C ILE A 40 4.75 -9.74 5.72
N GLN A 41 4.26 -10.87 5.22
CA GLN A 41 3.05 -11.51 5.73
C GLN A 41 3.18 -11.84 7.22
N LYS A 42 4.25 -12.52 7.58
CA LYS A 42 4.50 -12.91 8.98
C LYS A 42 4.61 -11.70 9.89
N THR A 43 5.36 -10.69 9.47
CA THR A 43 5.53 -9.48 10.26
C THR A 43 4.21 -8.73 10.43
N SER A 44 3.40 -8.69 9.38
CA SER A 44 2.07 -8.06 9.42
C SER A 44 1.13 -8.80 10.37
N GLU A 45 1.13 -10.14 10.35
CA GLU A 45 0.33 -10.95 11.25
C GLU A 45 0.72 -10.72 12.71
N GLN A 46 2.02 -10.70 13.00
CA GLN A 46 2.53 -10.44 14.34
C GLN A 46 2.15 -9.03 14.82
N LEU A 47 2.25 -8.05 13.93
CA LEU A 47 1.94 -6.67 14.27
C LEU A 47 0.47 -6.48 14.61
N ILE A 48 -0.43 -7.14 13.88
CA ILE A 48 -1.87 -7.10 14.17
C ILE A 48 -2.17 -7.67 15.56
N GLN A 49 -1.48 -8.74 15.96
CA GLN A 49 -1.69 -9.42 17.23
C GLN A 49 -1.04 -8.69 18.43
N THR A 50 -0.10 -7.79 18.15
CA THR A 50 0.57 -7.04 19.21
C THR A 50 -0.38 -6.02 19.82
N VAL A 51 -0.35 -5.87 21.15
CA VAL A 51 -1.18 -4.88 21.83
C VAL A 51 -0.87 -3.47 21.36
N PRO A 52 -1.87 -2.57 21.24
CA PRO A 52 -1.67 -1.23 20.71
C PRO A 52 -0.56 -0.42 21.37
N SER A 53 -0.33 -0.58 22.67
CA SER A 53 0.72 0.10 23.41
C SER A 53 2.14 -0.32 23.01
N ALA A 54 2.28 -1.47 22.33
CA ALA A 54 3.57 -2.02 21.92
C ALA A 54 3.84 -1.89 20.42
N LYS A 55 3.01 -1.14 19.70
CA LYS A 55 3.18 -0.92 18.26
C LYS A 55 2.85 0.52 17.89
N THR A 56 3.39 0.99 16.77
CA THR A 56 3.24 2.37 16.31
C THR A 56 2.69 2.42 14.89
N PRO A 57 2.05 3.53 14.50
CA PRO A 57 1.62 3.73 13.10
C PRO A 57 2.76 3.59 12.10
N GLU A 58 3.97 4.00 12.48
CA GLU A 58 5.15 3.93 11.62
C GLU A 58 5.50 2.51 11.21
N GLU A 59 5.28 1.53 12.09
CA GLU A 59 5.53 0.11 11.76
C GLU A 59 4.58 -0.37 10.67
N PHE A 60 3.31 0.03 10.72
CA PHE A 60 2.34 -0.29 9.67
C PHE A 60 2.71 0.41 8.35
N CYS A 61 3.09 1.69 8.43
CA CYS A 61 3.48 2.46 7.25
C CYS A 61 4.73 1.88 6.59
N TYR A 62 5.69 1.42 7.38
CA TYR A 62 6.90 0.78 6.88
C TYR A 62 6.58 -0.49 6.10
N LEU A 63 5.72 -1.35 6.64
CA LEU A 63 5.33 -2.60 5.98
C LEU A 63 4.53 -2.35 4.71
N ASP A 64 3.64 -1.38 4.74
CA ASP A 64 2.87 -0.98 3.56
C ASP A 64 3.79 -0.52 2.43
N ASP A 65 4.70 0.39 2.73
CA ASP A 65 5.65 0.90 1.76
C ASP A 65 6.53 -0.22 1.20
N LYS A 66 7.00 -1.08 2.06
CA LYS A 66 7.86 -2.22 1.69
C LYS A 66 7.14 -3.16 0.72
N LEU A 67 5.87 -3.46 0.97
CA LEU A 67 5.10 -4.34 0.09
C LEU A 67 4.90 -3.71 -1.29
N HIS A 68 4.46 -2.47 -1.35
CA HIS A 68 4.18 -1.81 -2.63
C HIS A 68 5.46 -1.64 -3.46
N ARG A 69 6.59 -1.32 -2.84
CA ARG A 69 7.87 -1.23 -3.54
C ARG A 69 8.36 -2.61 -4.02
N LEU A 70 8.06 -3.66 -3.29
CA LEU A 70 8.35 -5.03 -3.71
C LEU A 70 7.56 -5.39 -4.97
N LEU A 71 6.29 -5.03 -5.04
CA LEU A 71 5.47 -5.23 -6.24
C LEU A 71 6.07 -4.47 -7.43
N ASN A 72 6.46 -3.21 -7.22
CA ASN A 72 7.07 -2.40 -8.26
C ASN A 72 8.33 -3.04 -8.84
N LYS A 73 9.16 -3.64 -8.01
CA LYS A 73 10.40 -4.30 -8.44
C LYS A 73 10.17 -5.47 -9.39
N ALA A 74 9.01 -6.10 -9.34
CA ALA A 74 8.68 -7.22 -10.22
C ALA A 74 8.50 -6.77 -11.67
N CYS A 75 8.17 -5.51 -11.89
CA CYS A 75 7.99 -4.93 -13.20
C CYS A 75 9.36 -4.60 -13.82
N PRO A 76 9.66 -5.11 -15.03
CA PRO A 76 10.94 -4.83 -15.67
C PRO A 76 10.99 -3.48 -16.38
N ASN A 77 9.89 -2.74 -16.43
CA ASN A 77 9.81 -1.45 -17.08
C ASN A 77 10.36 -0.36 -16.16
N LYS A 78 11.54 0.14 -16.48
CA LYS A 78 12.23 1.15 -15.69
C LYS A 78 11.42 2.45 -15.56
N PHE A 79 10.68 2.84 -16.59
CA PHE A 79 9.86 4.04 -16.53
C PHE A 79 8.73 3.89 -15.51
N PHE A 80 8.09 2.72 -15.46
CA PHE A 80 7.08 2.44 -14.44
C PHE A 80 7.71 2.43 -13.05
N ASN A 81 8.89 1.82 -12.90
CA ASN A 81 9.58 1.79 -11.61
C ASN A 81 9.86 3.21 -11.10
N ASP A 82 10.40 4.06 -11.95
CA ASP A 82 10.73 5.43 -11.57
C ASP A 82 9.47 6.24 -11.22
N MET A 83 8.40 6.08 -11.99
CA MET A 83 7.12 6.73 -11.73
C MET A 83 6.54 6.29 -10.38
N LEU A 84 6.50 4.99 -10.13
CA LEU A 84 5.94 4.45 -8.89
C LEU A 84 6.81 4.80 -7.68
N ASP A 85 8.12 4.80 -7.80
CA ASP A 85 9.00 5.23 -6.72
C ASP A 85 8.71 6.68 -6.33
N HIS A 86 8.53 7.55 -7.31
CA HIS A 86 8.15 8.94 -7.06
C HIS A 86 6.77 9.02 -6.39
N ILE A 87 5.82 8.24 -6.86
CA ILE A 87 4.46 8.19 -6.29
C ILE A 87 4.49 7.69 -4.84
N TYR A 88 5.30 6.66 -4.54
CA TYR A 88 5.43 6.16 -3.17
C TYR A 88 6.06 7.19 -2.23
N ASP A 89 7.03 7.96 -2.73
CA ASP A 89 7.59 9.07 -1.96
C ASP A 89 6.51 10.12 -1.64
N GLN A 90 5.66 10.43 -2.61
CA GLN A 90 4.52 11.34 -2.39
C GLN A 90 3.51 10.74 -1.40
N ASN A 91 3.28 9.44 -1.48
CA ASN A 91 2.37 8.75 -0.56
C ASN A 91 2.86 8.80 0.90
N GLN A 92 4.16 8.71 1.11
CA GLN A 92 4.77 8.91 2.43
C GLN A 92 4.47 10.33 2.94
N ARG A 93 4.60 11.32 2.08
CA ARG A 93 4.29 12.71 2.41
C ARG A 93 2.81 12.88 2.77
N ILE A 94 1.92 12.23 2.01
CA ILE A 94 0.48 12.24 2.29
C ILE A 94 0.21 11.74 3.71
N ARG A 95 0.81 10.64 4.10
CA ARG A 95 0.65 10.07 5.44
C ARG A 95 1.16 10.99 6.53
N LEU A 96 2.33 11.58 6.30
CA LEU A 96 2.96 12.46 7.27
C LEU A 96 2.12 13.70 7.57
N PHE A 97 1.47 14.26 6.54
CA PHE A 97 0.69 15.50 6.69
C PHE A 97 -0.79 15.29 6.97
N SER A 98 -1.32 14.10 6.73
CA SER A 98 -2.73 13.82 6.96
C SER A 98 -3.07 13.61 8.43
N GLY A 99 -2.08 13.33 9.28
CA GLY A 99 -2.32 13.04 10.70
C GLY A 99 -3.17 11.80 10.91
N GLN A 100 -3.11 10.86 10.00
CA GLN A 100 -3.93 9.66 10.04
C GLN A 100 -3.37 8.63 11.01
N ASP A 101 -3.73 8.74 12.25
CA ASP A 101 -3.48 7.71 13.26
C ASP A 101 -4.77 6.97 13.60
N ILE A 102 -5.48 6.52 12.58
CA ILE A 102 -6.67 5.71 12.78
C ILE A 102 -6.24 4.25 12.80
N TRP A 103 -6.10 3.70 13.99
CA TRP A 103 -5.68 2.31 14.20
C TRP A 103 -6.49 1.32 13.39
N GLU A 104 -7.81 1.51 13.33
CA GLU A 104 -8.70 0.63 12.57
C GLU A 104 -8.30 0.56 11.10
N ARG A 105 -7.93 1.69 10.51
CA ARG A 105 -7.50 1.69 9.11
C ARG A 105 -6.16 0.99 8.92
N HIS A 106 -5.21 1.20 9.83
CA HIS A 106 -3.91 0.51 9.78
C HIS A 106 -4.08 -1.00 9.87
N ILE A 107 -4.91 -1.48 10.80
CA ILE A 107 -5.16 -2.91 10.97
C ILE A 107 -5.91 -3.48 9.77
N GLU A 108 -6.90 -2.77 9.26
CA GLU A 108 -7.65 -3.18 8.07
C GLU A 108 -6.73 -3.28 6.86
N ALA A 109 -5.87 -2.28 6.64
CA ALA A 109 -4.90 -2.28 5.55
C ALA A 109 -3.91 -3.45 5.68
N ALA A 110 -3.44 -3.74 6.89
CA ALA A 110 -2.56 -4.87 7.12
C ALA A 110 -3.25 -6.20 6.79
N ARG A 111 -4.52 -6.34 7.13
CA ARG A 111 -5.30 -7.53 6.74
C ARG A 111 -5.48 -7.63 5.23
N GLU A 112 -5.70 -6.51 4.57
CA GLU A 112 -5.77 -6.45 3.10
C GLU A 112 -4.45 -6.90 2.47
N HIS A 113 -3.32 -6.49 3.03
CA HIS A 113 -2.00 -6.92 2.58
C HIS A 113 -1.78 -8.42 2.78
N ILE A 114 -2.16 -8.95 3.91
CA ILE A 114 -2.05 -10.40 4.20
C ILE A 114 -2.87 -11.20 3.18
N GLU A 115 -4.08 -10.76 2.90
CA GLU A 115 -4.97 -11.39 1.92
C GLU A 115 -4.36 -11.34 0.51
N LEU A 116 -3.88 -10.17 0.10
CA LEU A 116 -3.21 -9.97 -1.18
C LEU A 116 -2.02 -10.91 -1.34
N ILE A 117 -1.17 -10.98 -0.32
CA ILE A 117 0.01 -11.85 -0.33
C ILE A 117 -0.41 -13.31 -0.48
N ARG A 118 -1.46 -13.72 0.24
CA ARG A 118 -1.98 -15.09 0.13
C ARG A 118 -2.41 -15.40 -1.30
N TYR A 119 -3.13 -14.51 -1.95
CA TYR A 119 -3.52 -14.69 -3.35
C TYR A 119 -2.31 -14.81 -4.27
N ILE A 120 -1.30 -13.97 -4.07
CA ILE A 120 -0.08 -14.01 -4.88
C ILE A 120 0.65 -15.34 -4.68
N LEU A 121 0.81 -15.77 -3.43
CA LEU A 121 1.52 -17.02 -3.11
C LEU A 121 0.80 -18.26 -3.64
N ASN A 122 -0.51 -18.19 -3.83
CA ASN A 122 -1.33 -19.29 -4.37
C ASN A 122 -1.58 -19.14 -5.87
N ASP A 123 -0.88 -18.24 -6.54
CA ASP A 123 -0.99 -17.99 -7.98
C ASP A 123 -2.42 -17.62 -8.43
N GLN A 124 -3.16 -16.93 -7.56
CA GLN A 124 -4.52 -16.47 -7.82
C GLN A 124 -4.49 -15.03 -8.34
N LYS A 125 -4.15 -14.89 -9.60
CA LYS A 125 -3.91 -13.58 -10.23
C LYS A 125 -5.13 -12.67 -10.25
N GLU A 126 -6.29 -13.19 -10.60
CA GLU A 126 -7.53 -12.39 -10.67
C GLU A 126 -7.92 -11.87 -9.30
N GLU A 127 -7.84 -12.72 -8.29
CA GLU A 127 -8.14 -12.35 -6.90
C GLU A 127 -7.11 -11.35 -6.37
N ALA A 128 -5.83 -11.53 -6.70
CA ALA A 128 -4.77 -10.62 -6.30
C ALA A 128 -4.97 -9.23 -6.93
N SER A 129 -5.32 -9.19 -8.21
CA SER A 129 -5.58 -7.94 -8.93
C SER A 129 -6.77 -7.20 -8.33
N ALA A 130 -7.85 -7.91 -8.03
CA ALA A 130 -9.03 -7.33 -7.39
C ALA A 130 -8.71 -6.83 -5.98
N ALA A 131 -7.91 -7.60 -5.22
CA ALA A 131 -7.53 -7.25 -3.86
C ALA A 131 -6.69 -5.96 -3.81
N ILE A 132 -5.69 -5.81 -4.68
CA ILE A 132 -4.88 -4.59 -4.70
C ILE A 132 -5.71 -3.39 -5.11
N THR A 133 -6.60 -3.55 -6.07
CA THR A 133 -7.48 -2.47 -6.52
C THR A 133 -8.38 -1.99 -5.39
N LEU A 134 -9.03 -2.90 -4.67
CA LEU A 134 -9.90 -2.55 -3.56
C LEU A 134 -9.11 -1.89 -2.42
N HIS A 135 -7.94 -2.42 -2.11
CA HIS A 135 -7.05 -1.84 -1.10
C HIS A 135 -6.71 -0.38 -1.43
N LEU A 136 -6.37 -0.10 -2.69
CA LEU A 136 -6.04 1.25 -3.12
C LEU A 136 -7.24 2.19 -3.07
N ILE A 137 -8.42 1.72 -3.45
CA ILE A 137 -9.65 2.50 -3.37
C ILE A 137 -9.94 2.88 -1.92
N LYS A 138 -9.84 1.93 -0.99
CA LYS A 138 -10.07 2.18 0.44
C LYS A 138 -9.02 3.12 1.02
N SER A 139 -7.77 2.98 0.62
CA SER A 139 -6.68 3.85 1.05
C SER A 139 -6.88 5.28 0.56
N LYS A 140 -7.36 5.44 -0.68
CA LYS A 140 -7.72 6.74 -1.22
C LYS A 140 -8.84 7.39 -0.42
N GLU A 141 -9.91 6.63 -0.15
CA GLU A 141 -11.04 7.12 0.64
C GLU A 141 -10.58 7.60 2.02
N ALA A 142 -9.72 6.82 2.69
CA ALA A 142 -9.18 7.20 3.99
C ALA A 142 -8.35 8.48 3.89
N ALA A 143 -7.52 8.62 2.87
CA ALA A 143 -6.72 9.83 2.65
C ALA A 143 -7.59 11.06 2.39
N VAL A 144 -8.62 10.91 1.55
CA VAL A 144 -9.57 12.00 1.26
C VAL A 144 -10.32 12.40 2.52
N ASN A 145 -10.83 11.44 3.27
CA ASN A 145 -11.59 11.70 4.50
C ASN A 145 -10.76 12.45 5.53
N SER A 146 -9.45 12.16 5.61
CA SER A 146 -8.56 12.84 6.56
C SER A 146 -8.43 14.33 6.31
N LEU A 147 -8.63 14.79 5.07
CA LEU A 147 -8.59 16.22 4.75
C LEU A 147 -9.76 16.99 5.37
N PHE A 148 -10.85 16.31 5.66
CA PHE A 148 -12.09 16.93 6.14
C PHE A 148 -12.33 16.70 7.64
N GLN A 149 -11.45 15.94 8.30
CA GLN A 149 -11.54 15.64 9.73
C GLN A 149 -10.58 16.53 10.53
N LYS A 150 -10.84 17.78 10.58
CA LYS A 150 -10.07 18.68 11.45
C LYS A 150 -10.96 19.36 12.47
#